data_a40f01506c5aa0259b45ef0a37847bcf
#
_entry.id   a40f01506c5aa0259b45ef0a37847bcf
#
_cell.length_a   1.000
_cell.length_b   1.000
_cell.length_c   1.000
_cell.angle_alpha   90.00
_cell.angle_beta   90.00
_cell.angle_gamma   90.00
#
_symmetry.space_group_name_H-M   'P 1'
#
loop_
_entity.id
_entity.type
_entity.pdbx_description
1 polymer ?
#
loop_
_entity_poly.entity_id
_entity_poly.type
_entity_poly.pdbx_seq_one_letter_code
_entity_poly.pdbx_strand_id
1 'polypeptide(L)'
;MQWLMNFRVLRGILKSFHGFHPAPQRLCSRFLSGPGAPSWNDYVRPKEFNFASDVVDYWAQMEMEGKRGPSPALWWVNNQGDELKWSFREITELTCRTANVLTQTCGLQEGDYLALILPRVPEWWLVAIGCIRTGIIFMPGTIQMTTKDILYRLQVSKAKGIVTTDTLAPVVDSLASEYPGLKTKLLVSDQSCKGWLDFRSLIKSASPDHVCIKSKTLDPMAVFFTSGTSGLPKMTKHSHGLALRSVLPSCRKFLKLKTSDVFWCPSDTGWIMSMLGSLLEPWTAGSTVFVHHLTQFDPKDMIQTLQYPITYFLAAPSGFRMLQQNPTSLRFPTLEHCCTGGEALLPEEQEQWRKQTGILLYQAYGQSETGVTCGIFRGMKIKPGSMGKAIPPFDIQIIDDKGNILPPDTEGNLGIRIKPVKPLGLFMCYENDPVKTAEVECGDFYNTGDRATIDAEGYFFFLGRADDVINASYRIGSEECPWREHPAMAESASPGPIRGEVVKAFIVLTPKFLSHDRDQLTKELQQHVKSVTAPYKYPRK
;
A
#
# COMPACT_ATOMS: atom_id res chain seq x y z
N MET A 1 12.98 27.35 -7.05
CA MET A 1 13.20 28.36 -5.97
C MET A 1 11.96 28.61 -5.11
N GLN A 2 10.77 28.65 -5.67
CA GLN A 2 9.50 28.86 -4.93
C GLN A 2 9.11 27.65 -4.03
N TRP A 3 9.45 26.43 -4.43
CA TRP A 3 9.25 25.20 -3.65
C TRP A 3 10.00 25.22 -2.30
N LEU A 4 11.23 25.70 -2.27
CA LEU A 4 12.04 25.82 -1.04
C LEU A 4 11.46 26.84 -0.05
N MET A 5 10.77 27.87 -0.51
CA MET A 5 10.13 28.84 0.37
C MET A 5 8.97 28.23 1.17
N ASN A 6 8.18 27.35 0.56
CA ASN A 6 7.02 26.74 1.20
C ASN A 6 7.39 25.65 2.23
N PHE A 7 8.47 24.88 1.99
CA PHE A 7 9.02 23.96 3.00
C PHE A 7 9.71 24.68 4.16
N ARG A 8 10.35 25.84 3.92
CA ARG A 8 10.86 26.70 5.02
C ARG A 8 9.74 27.22 5.91
N VAL A 9 8.54 27.39 5.38
CA VAL A 9 7.37 27.84 6.12
C VAL A 9 6.83 26.74 7.04
N LEU A 10 6.78 25.48 6.61
CA LEU A 10 6.45 24.34 7.49
C LEU A 10 7.46 24.20 8.64
N ARG A 11 8.76 24.43 8.40
CA ARG A 11 9.79 24.50 9.45
C ARG A 11 9.62 25.67 10.42
N GLY A 12 9.03 26.79 10.00
CA GLY A 12 8.78 27.97 10.82
C GLY A 12 7.68 27.77 11.87
N ILE A 13 6.74 26.86 11.65
CA ILE A 13 5.59 26.59 12.54
C ILE A 13 6.04 25.91 13.84
N LEU A 14 7.12 25.15 13.80
CA LEU A 14 7.57 24.26 14.89
C LEU A 14 8.36 24.98 16.01
N LYS A 15 8.45 26.29 16.03
CA LYS A 15 9.26 27.04 17.01
C LYS A 15 8.54 27.48 18.29
N SER A 16 7.24 27.26 18.43
CA SER A 16 6.48 27.67 19.63
C SER A 16 5.88 26.45 20.34
N PHE A 17 6.63 25.88 21.28
CA PHE A 17 6.18 24.79 22.13
C PHE A 17 5.83 25.25 23.54
N HIS A 18 4.56 25.08 23.93
CA HIS A 18 4.15 24.96 25.33
C HIS A 18 2.93 24.03 25.39
N GLY A 19 3.05 22.94 26.12
CA GLY A 19 1.94 22.14 26.62
C GLY A 19 1.50 20.93 25.84
N PHE A 20 2.24 19.84 25.88
CA PHE A 20 1.79 18.51 25.46
C PHE A 20 1.28 17.75 26.69
N HIS A 21 -0.01 17.38 26.73
CA HIS A 21 -0.54 16.43 27.71
C HIS A 21 -0.51 15.02 27.11
N PRO A 22 0.28 14.09 27.65
CA PRO A 22 0.36 12.73 27.12
C PRO A 22 -0.91 11.95 27.40
N ALA A 23 -1.46 11.30 26.37
CA ALA A 23 -2.52 10.31 26.49
C ALA A 23 -2.00 9.03 27.19
N PRO A 24 -2.85 8.19 27.80
CA PRO A 24 -2.43 7.05 28.62
C PRO A 24 -1.73 5.96 27.80
N GLN A 25 -0.46 5.77 28.08
CA GLN A 25 0.56 4.94 27.42
C GLN A 25 0.40 3.43 27.56
N ARG A 26 -0.78 2.83 27.69
CA ARG A 26 -0.90 1.47 28.25
C ARG A 26 -0.67 0.29 27.31
N LEU A 27 -0.78 0.45 25.99
CA LEU A 27 -0.70 -0.69 25.06
C LEU A 27 0.67 -0.85 24.40
N CYS A 28 1.21 0.19 23.79
CA CYS A 28 2.47 0.07 23.04
C CYS A 28 3.68 -0.27 23.90
N SER A 29 3.75 0.20 25.15
CA SER A 29 4.83 -0.16 26.06
C SER A 29 4.92 -1.67 26.32
N ARG A 30 3.80 -2.39 26.32
CA ARG A 30 3.79 -3.87 26.46
C ARG A 30 4.30 -4.61 25.22
N PHE A 31 4.16 -4.01 24.01
CA PHE A 31 4.49 -4.68 22.75
C PHE A 31 5.76 -4.15 22.09
N LEU A 32 6.10 -2.87 22.34
CA LEU A 32 7.25 -2.23 21.72
C LEU A 32 8.52 -2.28 22.57
N SER A 33 8.43 -2.51 23.89
CA SER A 33 9.58 -2.52 24.79
C SER A 33 9.76 -3.89 25.47
N GLY A 34 10.78 -4.66 25.07
CA GLY A 34 11.37 -5.68 25.90
C GLY A 34 11.56 -7.08 25.29
N PRO A 35 12.57 -7.83 25.79
CA PRO A 35 12.86 -9.22 25.35
C PRO A 35 11.86 -10.27 25.85
N GLY A 36 10.80 -9.88 26.56
CA GLY A 36 9.79 -10.75 27.16
C GLY A 36 8.39 -10.59 26.53
N ALA A 37 8.28 -10.28 25.22
CA ALA A 37 6.98 -10.25 24.55
C ALA A 37 6.27 -11.61 24.71
N PRO A 38 4.95 -11.63 25.06
CA PRO A 38 4.18 -12.85 25.20
C PRO A 38 4.26 -13.70 23.91
N SER A 39 4.20 -15.02 24.07
CA SER A 39 4.11 -15.92 22.92
C SER A 39 2.85 -15.56 22.11
N TRP A 40 2.82 -15.89 20.82
CA TRP A 40 1.65 -15.67 19.98
C TRP A 40 0.37 -16.27 20.60
N ASN A 41 0.48 -17.44 21.24
CA ASN A 41 -0.65 -18.14 21.85
C ASN A 41 -1.22 -17.41 23.10
N ASP A 42 -0.45 -16.51 23.72
CA ASP A 42 -0.83 -15.72 24.89
C ASP A 42 -1.33 -14.32 24.51
N TYR A 43 -1.45 -14.03 23.21
CA TYR A 43 -1.85 -12.71 22.75
C TYR A 43 -3.36 -12.46 22.92
N VAL A 44 -3.70 -11.58 23.83
CA VAL A 44 -5.06 -11.09 24.00
C VAL A 44 -5.25 -9.84 23.13
N ARG A 45 -6.15 -9.92 22.15
CA ARG A 45 -6.50 -8.77 21.30
C ARG A 45 -7.01 -7.62 22.17
N PRO A 46 -6.39 -6.43 22.12
CA PRO A 46 -6.93 -5.26 22.79
C PRO A 46 -8.28 -4.89 22.15
N LYS A 47 -9.21 -4.43 22.99
CA LYS A 47 -10.52 -3.95 22.51
C LYS A 47 -10.37 -2.65 21.72
N GLU A 48 -9.46 -1.78 22.15
CA GLU A 48 -9.19 -0.46 21.58
C GLU A 48 -7.76 -0.42 21.06
N PHE A 49 -7.59 0.16 19.89
CA PHE A 49 -6.29 0.43 19.27
C PHE A 49 -6.44 1.53 18.22
N ASN A 50 -5.59 2.54 18.30
CA ASN A 50 -5.47 3.58 17.27
C ASN A 50 -3.99 3.81 16.94
N PHE A 51 -3.59 3.57 15.70
CA PHE A 51 -2.19 3.64 15.28
C PHE A 51 -1.55 5.02 15.52
N ALA A 52 -2.34 6.09 15.42
CA ALA A 52 -1.82 7.43 15.67
C ALA A 52 -1.41 7.62 17.13
N SER A 53 -2.30 7.33 18.09
CA SER A 53 -2.01 7.50 19.52
C SER A 53 -1.10 6.40 20.08
N ASP A 54 -1.27 5.15 19.63
CA ASP A 54 -0.57 4.01 20.22
C ASP A 54 0.82 3.77 19.62
N VAL A 55 1.09 4.27 18.42
CA VAL A 55 2.37 4.11 17.73
C VAL A 55 3.06 5.43 17.46
N VAL A 56 2.40 6.38 16.75
CA VAL A 56 3.05 7.63 16.35
C VAL A 56 3.36 8.49 17.58
N ASP A 57 2.37 8.71 18.45
CA ASP A 57 2.53 9.51 19.66
C ASP A 57 3.44 8.81 20.69
N TYR A 58 3.44 7.46 20.73
CA TYR A 58 4.39 6.70 21.55
C TYR A 58 5.85 7.01 21.15
N TRP A 59 6.18 6.98 19.84
CA TRP A 59 7.54 7.28 19.40
C TRP A 59 7.90 8.76 19.57
N ALA A 60 6.93 9.68 19.45
CA ALA A 60 7.12 11.10 19.81
C ALA A 60 7.50 11.24 21.30
N GLN A 61 6.85 10.48 22.19
CA GLN A 61 7.19 10.45 23.60
C GLN A 61 8.59 9.86 23.84
N MET A 62 8.95 8.79 23.13
CA MET A 62 10.30 8.20 23.23
C MET A 62 11.40 9.16 22.76
N GLU A 63 11.12 10.01 21.77
CA GLU A 63 12.03 11.10 21.35
C GLU A 63 12.19 12.16 22.46
N MET A 64 11.09 12.59 23.07
CA MET A 64 11.13 13.57 24.17
C MET A 64 11.88 13.05 25.40
N GLU A 65 11.79 11.77 25.67
CA GLU A 65 12.50 11.10 26.78
C GLU A 65 13.96 10.75 26.45
N GLY A 66 14.43 11.04 25.24
CA GLY A 66 15.78 10.68 24.77
C GLY A 66 16.01 9.18 24.60
N LYS A 67 14.94 8.38 24.55
CA LYS A 67 14.98 6.92 24.40
C LYS A 67 15.00 6.46 22.93
N ARG A 68 14.75 7.36 22.00
CA ARG A 68 14.90 7.17 20.56
C ARG A 68 15.99 8.08 20.03
N GLY A 69 16.86 7.55 19.16
CA GLY A 69 17.93 8.32 18.53
C GLY A 69 17.42 9.43 17.60
N PRO A 70 18.32 10.27 17.06
CA PRO A 70 17.98 11.48 16.30
C PRO A 70 17.48 11.23 14.87
N SER A 71 17.31 9.98 14.47
CA SER A 71 16.84 9.64 13.12
C SER A 71 15.43 10.20 12.87
N PRO A 72 15.14 10.79 11.68
CA PRO A 72 13.81 11.29 11.38
C PRO A 72 12.76 10.15 11.33
N ALA A 73 11.50 10.46 11.57
CA ALA A 73 10.39 9.54 11.33
C ALA A 73 10.08 9.45 9.83
N LEU A 74 10.10 10.59 9.14
CA LEU A 74 9.92 10.72 7.70
C LEU A 74 11.11 11.46 7.10
N TRP A 75 11.68 10.90 6.05
CA TRP A 75 12.74 11.52 5.25
C TRP A 75 12.32 11.55 3.78
N TRP A 76 11.89 12.70 3.29
CA TRP A 76 11.41 12.89 1.93
C TRP A 76 12.44 13.64 1.09
N VAL A 77 12.59 13.22 -0.18
CA VAL A 77 13.46 13.85 -1.18
C VAL A 77 12.75 13.88 -2.54
N ASN A 78 13.20 14.77 -3.44
CA ASN A 78 12.78 14.81 -4.85
C ASN A 78 13.98 14.91 -5.80
N ASN A 79 13.73 14.85 -7.10
CA ASN A 79 14.77 14.94 -8.13
C ASN A 79 15.36 16.36 -8.30
N GLN A 80 14.77 17.39 -7.66
CA GLN A 80 15.29 18.75 -7.64
C GLN A 80 16.31 18.99 -6.51
N GLY A 81 16.55 17.99 -5.67
CA GLY A 81 17.44 18.08 -4.53
C GLY A 81 16.80 18.70 -3.27
N ASP A 82 15.48 18.88 -3.27
CA ASP A 82 14.78 19.28 -2.06
C ASP A 82 14.72 18.11 -1.09
N GLU A 83 14.90 18.41 0.18
CA GLU A 83 14.92 17.42 1.27
C GLU A 83 14.09 17.92 2.46
N LEU A 84 13.28 16.99 3.02
CA LEU A 84 12.49 17.22 4.21
C LEU A 84 12.69 16.07 5.19
N LYS A 85 12.94 16.41 6.45
CA LYS A 85 13.06 15.46 7.56
C LYS A 85 12.14 15.89 8.69
N TRP A 86 11.24 15.00 9.11
CA TRP A 86 10.37 15.20 10.27
C TRP A 86 10.64 14.13 11.33
N SER A 87 10.72 14.56 12.57
CA SER A 87 10.72 13.72 13.76
C SER A 87 9.31 13.17 14.03
N PHE A 88 9.16 12.19 14.92
CA PHE A 88 7.83 11.74 15.36
C PHE A 88 7.08 12.86 16.10
N ARG A 89 7.77 13.72 16.83
CA ARG A 89 7.16 14.91 17.44
C ARG A 89 6.51 15.80 16.39
N GLU A 90 7.24 16.12 15.32
CA GLU A 90 6.72 16.96 14.24
C GLU A 90 5.56 16.29 13.52
N ILE A 91 5.65 14.97 13.26
CA ILE A 91 4.54 14.18 12.67
C ILE A 91 3.32 14.21 13.60
N THR A 92 3.48 14.03 14.89
CA THR A 92 2.38 14.10 15.85
C THR A 92 1.68 15.45 15.81
N GLU A 93 2.45 16.56 15.89
CA GLU A 93 1.89 17.91 15.82
C GLU A 93 1.15 18.16 14.51
N LEU A 94 1.80 17.89 13.37
CA LEU A 94 1.22 18.12 12.04
C LEU A 94 -0.03 17.27 11.79
N THR A 95 -0.06 16.04 12.30
CA THR A 95 -1.23 15.17 12.17
C THR A 95 -2.37 15.54 13.11
N CYS A 96 -2.11 16.14 14.28
CA CYS A 96 -3.13 16.76 15.12
C CYS A 96 -3.75 17.99 14.42
N ARG A 97 -2.93 18.85 13.82
CA ARG A 97 -3.41 19.98 13.00
C ARG A 97 -4.25 19.48 11.82
N THR A 98 -3.80 18.42 11.14
CA THR A 98 -4.54 17.79 10.05
C THR A 98 -5.89 17.25 10.52
N ALA A 99 -5.94 16.57 11.67
CA ALA A 99 -7.18 16.08 12.27
C ALA A 99 -8.18 17.21 12.53
N ASN A 100 -7.71 18.35 13.07
CA ASN A 100 -8.55 19.53 13.28
C ASN A 100 -9.02 20.15 11.96
N VAL A 101 -8.19 20.20 10.93
CA VAL A 101 -8.62 20.63 9.58
C VAL A 101 -9.73 19.72 9.06
N LEU A 102 -9.55 18.40 9.13
CA LEU A 102 -10.54 17.43 8.62
C LEU A 102 -11.88 17.53 9.35
N THR A 103 -11.87 17.72 10.67
CA THR A 103 -13.09 17.73 11.48
C THR A 103 -13.73 19.12 11.58
N GLN A 104 -12.95 20.16 11.90
CA GLN A 104 -13.47 21.49 12.19
C GLN A 104 -13.68 22.33 10.92
N THR A 105 -12.73 22.29 9.98
CA THR A 105 -12.81 23.08 8.75
C THR A 105 -13.62 22.35 7.67
N CYS A 106 -13.35 21.07 7.49
CA CYS A 106 -14.02 20.25 6.46
C CYS A 106 -15.34 19.65 6.94
N GLY A 107 -15.63 19.63 8.25
CA GLY A 107 -16.86 19.10 8.81
C GLY A 107 -17.02 17.57 8.65
N LEU A 108 -15.91 16.86 8.40
CA LEU A 108 -15.93 15.39 8.30
C LEU A 108 -16.05 14.77 9.69
N GLN A 109 -16.75 13.64 9.77
CA GLN A 109 -17.04 12.94 11.00
C GLN A 109 -16.47 11.52 10.97
N GLU A 110 -16.37 10.89 12.14
CA GLU A 110 -16.08 9.47 12.27
C GLU A 110 -16.97 8.62 11.35
N GLY A 111 -16.37 7.69 10.62
CA GLY A 111 -17.06 6.83 9.65
C GLY A 111 -17.26 7.44 8.26
N ASP A 112 -16.95 8.73 8.05
CA ASP A 112 -16.99 9.32 6.72
C ASP A 112 -15.87 8.81 5.83
N TYR A 113 -16.14 8.67 4.53
CA TYR A 113 -15.14 8.28 3.55
C TYR A 113 -14.45 9.50 2.94
N LEU A 114 -13.11 9.46 2.90
CA LEU A 114 -12.24 10.47 2.30
C LEU A 114 -11.36 9.83 1.21
N ALA A 115 -11.50 10.26 -0.04
CA ALA A 115 -10.59 9.86 -1.11
C ALA A 115 -9.24 10.57 -0.95
N LEU A 116 -8.13 9.80 -0.90
CA LEU A 116 -6.77 10.30 -0.72
C LEU A 116 -5.94 9.96 -1.96
N ILE A 117 -5.90 10.89 -2.93
CA ILE A 117 -5.28 10.70 -4.24
C ILE A 117 -4.11 11.67 -4.36
N LEU A 118 -3.01 11.34 -3.74
CA LEU A 118 -1.79 12.13 -3.73
C LEU A 118 -0.60 11.31 -4.23
N PRO A 119 0.35 11.92 -4.95
CA PRO A 119 1.63 11.30 -5.22
C PRO A 119 2.43 11.11 -3.91
N ARG A 120 3.68 10.67 -4.02
CA ARG A 120 4.57 10.48 -2.85
C ARG A 120 5.03 11.83 -2.29
N VAL A 121 4.10 12.60 -1.73
CA VAL A 121 4.34 13.88 -1.04
C VAL A 121 4.09 13.74 0.46
N PRO A 122 4.78 14.51 1.31
CA PRO A 122 4.69 14.36 2.77
C PRO A 122 3.26 14.46 3.32
N GLU A 123 2.42 15.24 2.67
CA GLU A 123 1.03 15.44 3.06
C GLU A 123 0.19 14.17 3.01
N TRP A 124 0.56 13.16 2.20
CA TRP A 124 -0.13 11.87 2.18
C TRP A 124 -0.10 11.21 3.57
N TRP A 125 1.06 11.22 4.24
CA TRP A 125 1.24 10.67 5.59
C TRP A 125 0.47 11.49 6.63
N LEU A 126 0.45 12.82 6.49
CA LEU A 126 -0.29 13.69 7.40
C LEU A 126 -1.80 13.43 7.32
N VAL A 127 -2.35 13.31 6.11
CA VAL A 127 -3.78 13.04 5.90
C VAL A 127 -4.14 11.63 6.36
N ALA A 128 -3.36 10.61 6.03
CA ALA A 128 -3.61 9.24 6.45
C ALA A 128 -3.67 9.10 7.98
N ILE A 129 -2.68 9.65 8.69
CA ILE A 129 -2.68 9.64 10.18
C ILE A 129 -3.75 10.57 10.76
N GLY A 130 -4.02 11.71 10.12
CA GLY A 130 -5.13 12.60 10.51
C GLY A 130 -6.49 11.88 10.45
N CYS A 131 -6.73 11.09 9.41
CA CYS A 131 -7.92 10.22 9.30
C CYS A 131 -7.96 9.17 10.41
N ILE A 132 -6.83 8.50 10.70
CA ILE A 132 -6.75 7.53 11.79
C ILE A 132 -7.04 8.18 13.15
N ARG A 133 -6.59 9.43 13.40
CA ARG A 133 -6.89 10.17 14.63
C ARG A 133 -8.38 10.46 14.82
N THR A 134 -9.11 10.62 13.73
CA THR A 134 -10.50 11.12 13.71
C THR A 134 -11.54 10.03 13.40
N GLY A 135 -11.10 8.80 13.07
CA GLY A 135 -11.98 7.72 12.62
C GLY A 135 -12.59 7.93 11.24
N ILE A 136 -12.07 8.87 10.47
CA ILE A 136 -12.41 9.03 9.06
C ILE A 136 -11.77 7.87 8.28
N ILE A 137 -12.55 7.23 7.42
CA ILE A 137 -12.11 6.08 6.63
C ILE A 137 -11.45 6.61 5.35
N PHE A 138 -10.12 6.51 5.24
CA PHE A 138 -9.44 7.00 4.06
C PHE A 138 -9.32 5.93 2.97
N MET A 139 -9.39 6.39 1.73
CA MET A 139 -9.33 5.56 0.53
C MET A 139 -8.15 6.01 -0.34
N PRO A 140 -6.99 5.37 -0.22
CA PRO A 140 -5.86 5.68 -1.07
C PRO A 140 -6.15 5.37 -2.53
N GLY A 141 -5.65 6.25 -3.42
CA GLY A 141 -5.76 6.06 -4.86
C GLY A 141 -4.51 6.57 -5.57
N THR A 142 -4.21 5.96 -6.72
CA THR A 142 -3.11 6.39 -7.58
C THR A 142 -3.49 7.64 -8.36
N ILE A 143 -2.53 8.52 -8.62
CA ILE A 143 -2.72 9.68 -9.49
C ILE A 143 -2.90 9.32 -10.98
N GLN A 144 -2.75 8.04 -11.34
CA GLN A 144 -2.92 7.53 -12.70
C GLN A 144 -4.37 7.13 -13.03
N MET A 145 -5.29 7.32 -12.08
CA MET A 145 -6.71 7.01 -12.31
C MET A 145 -7.33 7.90 -13.37
N THR A 146 -8.20 7.29 -14.18
CA THR A 146 -9.03 8.02 -15.13
C THR A 146 -10.20 8.72 -14.44
N THR A 147 -10.87 9.62 -15.18
CA THR A 147 -12.10 10.28 -14.72
C THR A 147 -13.17 9.26 -14.28
N LYS A 148 -13.33 8.18 -15.07
CA LYS A 148 -14.27 7.09 -14.74
C LYS A 148 -13.89 6.34 -13.45
N ASP A 149 -12.60 6.05 -13.25
CA ASP A 149 -12.12 5.39 -12.03
C ASP A 149 -12.41 6.23 -10.79
N ILE A 150 -12.18 7.55 -10.87
CA ILE A 150 -12.43 8.48 -9.76
C ILE A 150 -13.93 8.57 -9.48
N LEU A 151 -14.76 8.78 -10.52
CA LEU A 151 -16.21 8.86 -10.39
C LEU A 151 -16.79 7.62 -9.73
N TYR A 152 -16.45 6.44 -10.26
CA TYR A 152 -16.89 5.17 -9.72
C TYR A 152 -16.58 5.05 -8.22
N ARG A 153 -15.33 5.33 -7.82
CA ARG A 153 -14.89 5.22 -6.43
C ARG A 153 -15.63 6.19 -5.51
N LEU A 154 -15.85 7.42 -5.96
CA LEU A 154 -16.61 8.41 -5.20
C LEU A 154 -18.07 7.97 -5.02
N GLN A 155 -18.71 7.48 -6.08
CA GLN A 155 -20.12 7.06 -6.06
C GLN A 155 -20.36 5.84 -5.18
N VAL A 156 -19.54 4.77 -5.36
CA VAL A 156 -19.75 3.51 -4.64
C VAL A 156 -19.39 3.64 -3.16
N SER A 157 -18.41 4.47 -2.80
CA SER A 157 -18.03 4.73 -1.41
C SER A 157 -18.89 5.79 -0.72
N LYS A 158 -19.62 6.59 -1.49
CA LYS A 158 -20.31 7.79 -1.00
C LYS A 158 -19.37 8.75 -0.27
N ALA A 159 -18.16 8.92 -0.83
CA ALA A 159 -17.11 9.78 -0.26
C ALA A 159 -17.61 11.21 -0.06
N LYS A 160 -17.37 11.77 1.13
CA LYS A 160 -17.74 13.16 1.44
C LYS A 160 -16.63 14.16 1.14
N GLY A 161 -15.38 13.68 1.08
CA GLY A 161 -14.22 14.52 0.82
C GLY A 161 -13.22 13.87 -0.13
N ILE A 162 -12.38 14.71 -0.72
CA ILE A 162 -11.22 14.31 -1.52
C ILE A 162 -10.04 15.21 -1.21
N VAL A 163 -8.85 14.61 -1.15
CA VAL A 163 -7.56 15.31 -1.10
C VAL A 163 -6.77 14.93 -2.34
N THR A 164 -6.36 15.94 -3.12
CA THR A 164 -5.59 15.70 -4.34
C THR A 164 -4.69 16.89 -4.68
N THR A 165 -4.02 16.84 -5.84
CA THR A 165 -3.16 17.91 -6.38
C THR A 165 -3.88 18.75 -7.44
N ASP A 166 -3.29 19.87 -7.80
CA ASP A 166 -3.73 20.74 -8.88
C ASP A 166 -3.83 20.02 -10.23
N THR A 167 -3.01 18.99 -10.46
CA THR A 167 -3.05 18.18 -11.68
C THR A 167 -4.38 17.43 -11.84
N LEU A 168 -4.95 16.90 -10.74
CA LEU A 168 -6.21 16.15 -10.78
C LEU A 168 -7.44 16.99 -10.40
N ALA A 169 -7.26 18.19 -9.84
CA ALA A 169 -8.37 19.04 -9.45
C ALA A 169 -9.35 19.33 -10.61
N PRO A 170 -8.90 19.65 -11.85
CA PRO A 170 -9.81 19.85 -12.99
C PRO A 170 -10.61 18.59 -13.35
N VAL A 171 -10.00 17.40 -13.21
CA VAL A 171 -10.68 16.12 -13.43
C VAL A 171 -11.81 15.94 -12.43
N VAL A 172 -11.53 16.18 -11.14
CA VAL A 172 -12.53 16.09 -10.08
C VAL A 172 -13.65 17.12 -10.26
N ASP A 173 -13.31 18.33 -10.67
CA ASP A 173 -14.30 19.39 -10.90
C ASP A 173 -15.24 19.07 -12.07
N SER A 174 -14.77 18.37 -13.10
CA SER A 174 -15.62 17.90 -14.20
C SER A 174 -16.68 16.88 -13.76
N LEU A 175 -16.48 16.22 -12.60
CA LEU A 175 -17.41 15.22 -12.05
C LEU A 175 -18.49 15.82 -11.12
N ALA A 176 -18.45 17.12 -10.85
CA ALA A 176 -19.31 17.76 -9.85
C ALA A 176 -20.82 17.58 -10.11
N SER A 177 -21.23 17.54 -11.39
CA SER A 177 -22.63 17.30 -11.78
C SER A 177 -23.05 15.83 -11.61
N GLU A 178 -22.11 14.89 -11.79
CA GLU A 178 -22.37 13.44 -11.70
C GLU A 178 -22.28 12.92 -10.26
N TYR A 179 -21.53 13.64 -9.40
CA TYR A 179 -21.41 13.32 -7.99
C TYR A 179 -21.51 14.56 -7.08
N PRO A 180 -22.73 15.05 -6.80
CA PRO A 180 -22.96 16.20 -5.92
C PRO A 180 -22.73 15.90 -4.43
N GLY A 181 -22.46 14.63 -4.07
CA GLY A 181 -22.20 14.19 -2.69
C GLY A 181 -20.84 14.63 -2.13
N LEU A 182 -19.93 15.07 -2.97
CA LEU A 182 -18.60 15.54 -2.57
C LEU A 182 -18.67 16.94 -1.94
N LYS A 183 -18.59 16.99 -0.61
CA LYS A 183 -18.75 18.24 0.16
C LYS A 183 -17.45 19.01 0.33
N THR A 184 -16.33 18.31 0.44
CA THR A 184 -15.02 18.89 0.77
C THR A 184 -13.99 18.50 -0.27
N LYS A 185 -13.29 19.51 -0.78
CA LYS A 185 -12.17 19.36 -1.73
C LYS A 185 -10.95 20.06 -1.15
N LEU A 186 -9.93 19.27 -0.76
CA LEU A 186 -8.64 19.73 -0.24
C LEU A 186 -7.56 19.62 -1.30
N LEU A 187 -6.85 20.71 -1.51
CA LEU A 187 -5.78 20.81 -2.50
C LEU A 187 -4.41 20.81 -1.81
N VAL A 188 -3.55 19.95 -2.28
CA VAL A 188 -2.10 19.94 -1.95
C VAL A 188 -1.35 20.46 -3.18
N SER A 189 -1.10 21.76 -3.21
CA SER A 189 -0.43 22.44 -4.32
C SER A 189 0.16 23.76 -3.83
N ASP A 190 1.07 24.35 -4.63
CA ASP A 190 1.56 25.73 -4.47
C ASP A 190 0.65 26.73 -5.17
N GLN A 191 -0.31 26.25 -5.96
CA GLN A 191 -1.29 27.05 -6.69
C GLN A 191 -2.67 26.92 -6.05
N SER A 192 -3.43 28.02 -6.03
CA SER A 192 -4.81 27.99 -5.58
C SER A 192 -5.75 27.58 -6.72
N CYS A 193 -6.75 26.75 -6.42
CA CYS A 193 -7.85 26.43 -7.33
C CYS A 193 -9.17 26.92 -6.74
N LYS A 194 -9.99 27.57 -7.57
CA LYS A 194 -11.31 28.06 -7.13
C LYS A 194 -12.19 26.90 -6.68
N GLY A 195 -12.77 27.02 -5.48
CA GLY A 195 -13.64 25.99 -4.91
C GLY A 195 -12.89 24.86 -4.19
N TRP A 196 -11.57 24.97 -4.05
CA TRP A 196 -10.72 24.06 -3.30
C TRP A 196 -10.16 24.76 -2.06
N LEU A 197 -10.03 24.01 -0.98
CA LEU A 197 -9.39 24.45 0.26
C LEU A 197 -7.88 24.14 0.19
N ASP A 198 -7.04 25.14 0.43
CA ASP A 198 -5.58 24.97 0.47
C ASP A 198 -5.17 24.25 1.75
N PHE A 199 -4.83 22.97 1.63
CA PHE A 199 -4.45 22.11 2.76
C PHE A 199 -3.24 22.67 3.53
N ARG A 200 -2.21 23.17 2.82
CA ARG A 200 -0.99 23.66 3.43
C ARG A 200 -1.23 24.94 4.25
N SER A 201 -2.07 25.83 3.77
CA SER A 201 -2.46 27.03 4.52
C SER A 201 -3.31 26.69 5.74
N LEU A 202 -4.23 25.74 5.61
CA LEU A 202 -5.08 25.32 6.71
C LEU A 202 -4.31 24.68 7.86
N ILE A 203 -3.38 23.77 7.60
CA ILE A 203 -2.59 23.15 8.67
C ILE A 203 -1.66 24.14 9.39
N LYS A 204 -1.26 25.25 8.74
CA LYS A 204 -0.48 26.30 9.38
C LYS A 204 -1.26 27.02 10.47
N SER A 205 -2.54 27.25 10.23
CA SER A 205 -3.42 28.01 11.15
C SER A 205 -4.17 27.12 12.13
N ALA A 206 -4.29 25.81 11.87
CA ALA A 206 -5.00 24.89 12.74
C ALA A 206 -4.28 24.70 14.09
N SER A 207 -5.06 24.46 15.16
CA SER A 207 -4.50 24.11 16.47
C SER A 207 -3.74 22.79 16.42
N PRO A 208 -2.60 22.67 17.11
CA PRO A 208 -1.95 21.38 17.32
C PRO A 208 -2.65 20.52 18.39
N ASP A 209 -3.56 21.11 19.17
CA ASP A 209 -4.28 20.41 20.22
C ASP A 209 -5.42 19.61 19.62
N HIS A 210 -5.31 18.28 19.67
CA HIS A 210 -6.32 17.36 19.20
C HIS A 210 -6.36 16.11 20.08
N VAL A 211 -7.54 15.71 20.47
CA VAL A 211 -7.75 14.46 21.21
C VAL A 211 -8.08 13.35 20.21
N CYS A 212 -7.16 12.39 20.10
CA CYS A 212 -7.36 11.23 19.25
C CYS A 212 -8.56 10.40 19.74
N ILE A 213 -9.43 9.96 18.83
CA ILE A 213 -10.55 9.10 19.18
C ILE A 213 -10.08 7.74 19.71
N LYS A 214 -10.90 7.12 20.55
CA LYS A 214 -10.70 5.75 21.01
C LYS A 214 -11.33 4.77 20.03
N SER A 215 -10.60 4.43 18.97
CA SER A 215 -11.06 3.44 17.99
C SER A 215 -11.05 2.04 18.61
N LYS A 216 -12.10 1.26 18.35
CA LYS A 216 -12.06 -0.19 18.60
C LYS A 216 -11.15 -0.84 17.56
N THR A 217 -10.51 -1.94 17.93
CA THR A 217 -9.64 -2.70 17.00
C THR A 217 -10.35 -3.11 15.71
N LEU A 218 -11.66 -3.34 15.78
CA LEU A 218 -12.46 -3.74 14.63
C LEU A 218 -13.22 -2.59 13.95
N ASP A 219 -13.04 -1.35 14.38
CA ASP A 219 -13.61 -0.21 13.67
C ASP A 219 -12.93 -0.04 12.30
N PRO A 220 -13.66 0.38 11.26
CA PRO A 220 -13.10 0.63 9.93
C PRO A 220 -12.02 1.69 9.98
N MET A 221 -10.95 1.50 9.20
CA MET A 221 -9.82 2.43 9.12
C MET A 221 -9.54 2.89 7.69
N ALA A 222 -9.49 1.97 6.75
CA ALA A 222 -9.15 2.26 5.37
C ALA A 222 -9.86 1.33 4.38
N VAL A 223 -10.02 1.79 3.15
CA VAL A 223 -10.53 0.97 2.03
C VAL A 223 -9.56 1.03 0.87
N PHE A 224 -9.17 -0.14 0.37
CA PHE A 224 -8.40 -0.28 -0.86
C PHE A 224 -9.29 -0.82 -1.97
N PHE A 225 -9.15 -0.26 -3.16
CA PHE A 225 -9.83 -0.76 -4.33
C PHE A 225 -8.97 -1.81 -5.02
N THR A 226 -9.51 -3.00 -5.20
CA THR A 226 -8.82 -4.13 -5.85
C THR A 226 -9.52 -4.50 -7.13
N SER A 227 -8.76 -4.95 -8.14
CA SER A 227 -9.34 -5.52 -9.35
C SER A 227 -10.12 -6.79 -9.02
N GLY A 228 -11.25 -6.97 -9.68
CA GLY A 228 -12.08 -8.15 -9.57
C GLY A 228 -12.27 -8.84 -10.92
N THR A 229 -12.69 -10.09 -10.90
CA THR A 229 -13.10 -10.84 -12.11
C THR A 229 -14.35 -10.25 -12.77
N SER A 230 -15.14 -9.45 -12.03
CA SER A 230 -16.37 -8.80 -12.50
C SER A 230 -16.18 -7.41 -13.13
N GLY A 231 -14.95 -6.99 -13.42
CA GLY A 231 -14.64 -5.75 -14.15
C GLY A 231 -14.60 -4.48 -13.32
N LEU A 232 -15.40 -4.34 -12.27
CA LEU A 232 -15.39 -3.16 -11.40
C LEU A 232 -14.52 -3.38 -10.16
N PRO A 233 -13.74 -2.37 -9.74
CA PRO A 233 -12.91 -2.49 -8.54
C PRO A 233 -13.75 -2.73 -7.28
N LYS A 234 -13.34 -3.71 -6.45
CA LYS A 234 -13.98 -4.03 -5.18
C LYS A 234 -13.44 -3.15 -4.06
N MET A 235 -14.29 -2.75 -3.14
CA MET A 235 -13.93 -1.98 -1.95
C MET A 235 -13.48 -2.91 -0.82
N THR A 236 -12.19 -3.18 -0.72
CA THR A 236 -11.60 -4.02 0.34
C THR A 236 -11.46 -3.22 1.62
N LYS A 237 -12.37 -3.43 2.57
CA LYS A 237 -12.46 -2.65 3.82
C LYS A 237 -11.61 -3.25 4.91
N HIS A 238 -10.74 -2.45 5.52
CA HIS A 238 -9.87 -2.82 6.62
C HIS A 238 -10.21 -2.10 7.91
N SER A 239 -10.10 -2.83 9.02
CA SER A 239 -10.19 -2.27 10.37
C SER A 239 -8.82 -1.80 10.88
N HIS A 240 -8.81 -1.13 12.05
CA HIS A 240 -7.59 -0.85 12.82
C HIS A 240 -6.78 -2.12 13.14
N GLY A 241 -7.39 -3.30 13.04
CA GLY A 241 -6.74 -4.59 13.14
C GLY A 241 -5.60 -4.81 12.15
N LEU A 242 -5.65 -4.19 10.95
CA LEU A 242 -4.55 -4.23 9.99
C LEU A 242 -3.29 -3.54 10.56
N ALA A 243 -3.47 -2.37 11.15
CA ALA A 243 -2.37 -1.62 11.77
C ALA A 243 -1.89 -2.30 13.08
N LEU A 244 -2.82 -2.80 13.90
CA LEU A 244 -2.47 -3.55 15.12
C LEU A 244 -1.64 -4.79 14.79
N ARG A 245 -1.90 -5.48 13.67
CA ARG A 245 -1.10 -6.63 13.25
C ARG A 245 0.38 -6.30 13.12
N SER A 246 0.75 -5.12 12.60
CA SER A 246 2.15 -4.70 12.47
C SER A 246 2.87 -4.61 13.82
N VAL A 247 2.12 -4.39 14.92
CA VAL A 247 2.65 -4.35 16.30
C VAL A 247 2.91 -5.75 16.87
N LEU A 248 2.31 -6.80 16.29
CA LEU A 248 2.45 -8.16 16.82
C LEU A 248 3.90 -8.65 16.79
N PRO A 249 4.31 -9.43 17.82
CA PRO A 249 5.66 -9.99 17.88
C PRO A 249 6.06 -10.80 16.64
N SER A 250 5.11 -11.49 15.99
CA SER A 250 5.32 -12.26 14.77
C SER A 250 5.75 -11.38 13.60
N CYS A 251 5.04 -10.27 13.34
CA CYS A 251 5.38 -9.34 12.28
C CYS A 251 6.71 -8.62 12.58
N ARG A 252 6.91 -8.19 13.80
CA ARG A 252 8.19 -7.59 14.23
C ARG A 252 9.37 -8.56 14.09
N LYS A 253 9.17 -9.85 14.41
CA LYS A 253 10.18 -10.90 14.22
C LYS A 253 10.45 -11.18 12.74
N PHE A 254 9.43 -11.06 11.89
CA PHE A 254 9.57 -11.23 10.45
C PHE A 254 10.48 -10.16 9.85
N LEU A 255 10.17 -8.88 10.09
CA LEU A 255 10.91 -7.75 9.51
C LEU A 255 12.22 -7.47 10.26
N LYS A 256 12.29 -7.69 11.57
CA LYS A 256 13.43 -7.38 12.45
C LYS A 256 13.95 -5.95 12.30
N LEU A 257 13.03 -5.00 12.08
CA LEU A 257 13.35 -3.58 11.95
C LEU A 257 13.81 -2.98 13.29
N LYS A 258 14.75 -2.04 13.22
CA LYS A 258 15.31 -1.28 14.34
C LYS A 258 14.97 0.20 14.16
N THR A 259 15.04 0.97 15.24
CA THR A 259 14.84 2.45 15.20
C THR A 259 15.88 3.16 14.34
N SER A 260 17.06 2.56 14.12
CA SER A 260 18.12 3.08 13.26
C SER A 260 17.92 2.77 11.78
N ASP A 261 16.97 1.91 11.42
CA ASP A 261 16.77 1.53 10.03
C ASP A 261 16.13 2.65 9.22
N VAL A 262 16.54 2.75 7.97
CA VAL A 262 15.97 3.62 6.95
C VAL A 262 15.27 2.73 5.93
N PHE A 263 13.96 2.75 5.94
CA PHE A 263 13.11 1.87 5.14
C PHE A 263 12.59 2.60 3.90
N TRP A 264 12.82 2.05 2.73
CA TRP A 264 12.31 2.58 1.48
C TRP A 264 11.41 1.59 0.76
N CYS A 265 10.18 2.02 0.48
CA CYS A 265 9.23 1.33 -0.39
C CYS A 265 8.76 2.29 -1.49
N PRO A 266 9.16 2.10 -2.76
CA PRO A 266 8.81 2.99 -3.87
C PRO A 266 7.40 2.73 -4.43
N SER A 267 6.62 1.82 -3.87
CA SER A 267 5.26 1.55 -4.33
C SER A 267 4.40 2.82 -4.35
N ASP A 268 3.48 2.89 -5.30
CA ASP A 268 2.51 3.98 -5.38
C ASP A 268 1.62 4.02 -4.12
N THR A 269 1.31 5.22 -3.65
CA THR A 269 0.54 5.47 -2.44
C THR A 269 -0.89 4.92 -2.48
N GLY A 270 -1.41 4.62 -3.66
CA GLY A 270 -2.72 3.98 -3.85
C GLY A 270 -2.75 2.48 -3.54
N TRP A 271 -1.61 1.84 -3.28
CA TRP A 271 -1.52 0.40 -3.04
C TRP A 271 -1.30 0.07 -1.56
N ILE A 272 -1.83 -1.06 -1.11
CA ILE A 272 -1.65 -1.53 0.27
C ILE A 272 -0.18 -1.77 0.62
N MET A 273 0.66 -2.16 -0.36
CA MET A 273 2.10 -2.33 -0.15
C MET A 273 2.76 -1.04 0.34
N SER A 274 2.35 0.12 -0.19
CA SER A 274 2.81 1.42 0.29
C SER A 274 2.34 1.70 1.73
N MET A 275 1.08 1.42 2.04
CA MET A 275 0.58 1.59 3.41
C MET A 275 1.33 0.71 4.42
N LEU A 276 1.60 -0.54 4.07
CA LEU A 276 2.38 -1.43 4.93
C LEU A 276 3.85 -1.00 5.02
N GLY A 277 4.52 -0.86 3.87
CA GLY A 277 5.97 -0.65 3.79
C GLY A 277 6.43 0.81 3.90
N SER A 278 5.53 1.79 3.74
CA SER A 278 5.88 3.21 3.90
C SER A 278 5.14 3.90 5.05
N LEU A 279 4.40 3.16 5.88
CA LEU A 279 3.70 3.74 7.01
C LEU A 279 3.68 2.79 8.21
N LEU A 280 2.91 1.68 8.15
CA LEU A 280 2.58 0.90 9.33
C LEU A 280 3.79 0.15 9.90
N GLU A 281 4.49 -0.62 9.08
CA GLU A 281 5.55 -1.51 9.55
C GLU A 281 6.81 -0.75 10.01
N PRO A 282 7.37 0.21 9.25
CA PRO A 282 8.55 0.96 9.71
C PRO A 282 8.24 1.85 10.92
N TRP A 283 7.09 2.52 10.96
CA TRP A 283 6.77 3.35 12.13
C TRP A 283 6.43 2.54 13.39
N THR A 284 5.88 1.34 13.24
CA THR A 284 5.75 0.41 14.38
C THR A 284 7.11 0.12 15.04
N ALA A 285 8.16 0.00 14.26
CA ALA A 285 9.52 -0.20 14.76
C ALA A 285 10.22 1.10 15.19
N GLY A 286 9.63 2.27 14.96
CA GLY A 286 10.27 3.57 15.16
C GLY A 286 11.36 3.88 14.15
N SER A 287 11.37 3.19 13.00
CA SER A 287 12.33 3.37 11.91
C SER A 287 12.02 4.63 11.10
N THR A 288 12.97 5.08 10.30
CA THR A 288 12.77 6.15 9.32
C THR A 288 12.05 5.60 8.08
N VAL A 289 10.95 6.22 7.70
CA VAL A 289 10.35 6.05 6.37
C VAL A 289 11.07 6.99 5.40
N PHE A 290 11.79 6.40 4.44
CA PHE A 290 12.41 7.17 3.35
C PHE A 290 11.44 7.23 2.16
N VAL A 291 11.28 8.41 1.58
CA VAL A 291 10.36 8.68 0.47
C VAL A 291 11.08 9.46 -0.60
N HIS A 292 11.14 8.91 -1.80
CA HIS A 292 11.57 9.66 -2.98
C HIS A 292 10.36 9.98 -3.85
N HIS A 293 10.14 11.26 -4.11
CA HIS A 293 9.09 11.72 -5.03
C HIS A 293 9.53 11.48 -6.46
N LEU A 294 9.46 10.23 -6.90
CA LEU A 294 9.67 9.85 -8.30
C LEU A 294 8.37 10.04 -9.07
N THR A 295 8.42 10.75 -10.18
CA THR A 295 7.27 10.92 -11.09
C THR A 295 7.00 9.66 -11.89
N GLN A 296 8.06 8.91 -12.23
CA GLN A 296 8.01 7.63 -12.92
C GLN A 296 9.02 6.66 -12.29
N PHE A 297 8.83 5.38 -12.52
CA PHE A 297 9.82 4.38 -12.14
C PHE A 297 10.92 4.35 -13.20
N ASP A 298 12.08 4.89 -12.87
CA ASP A 298 13.30 4.81 -13.69
C ASP A 298 14.39 4.03 -12.94
N PRO A 299 14.98 2.98 -13.52
CA PRO A 299 16.02 2.19 -12.86
C PRO A 299 17.26 3.01 -12.45
N LYS A 300 17.62 4.06 -13.20
CA LYS A 300 18.77 4.92 -12.86
C LYS A 300 18.49 5.75 -11.62
N ASP A 301 17.30 6.36 -11.55
CA ASP A 301 16.86 7.12 -10.38
C ASP A 301 16.76 6.20 -9.15
N MET A 302 16.30 4.97 -9.33
CA MET A 302 16.22 3.97 -8.26
C MET A 302 17.61 3.60 -7.73
N ILE A 303 18.59 3.35 -8.62
CA ILE A 303 19.97 3.04 -8.23
C ILE A 303 20.61 4.24 -7.52
N GLN A 304 20.36 5.45 -8.00
CA GLN A 304 20.84 6.68 -7.36
C GLN A 304 20.20 6.85 -5.98
N THR A 305 18.93 6.57 -5.85
CA THR A 305 18.23 6.61 -4.55
C THR A 305 18.81 5.61 -3.56
N LEU A 306 19.20 4.42 -4.00
CA LEU A 306 19.83 3.41 -3.14
C LEU A 306 21.26 3.78 -2.70
N GLN A 307 21.79 4.91 -3.11
CA GLN A 307 23.03 5.50 -2.54
C GLN A 307 22.75 6.33 -1.26
N TYR A 308 21.51 6.69 -0.97
CA TYR A 308 21.13 7.20 0.36
C TYR A 308 21.35 6.11 1.42
N PRO A 309 21.43 6.47 2.71
CA PRO A 309 21.69 5.49 3.78
C PRO A 309 20.50 4.58 4.06
N ILE A 310 19.92 4.03 3.01
CA ILE A 310 18.80 3.08 3.06
C ILE A 310 19.32 1.72 3.52
N THR A 311 18.73 1.18 4.59
CA THR A 311 19.11 -0.13 5.14
C THR A 311 18.15 -1.24 4.72
N TYR A 312 16.90 -0.88 4.41
CA TYR A 312 15.83 -1.80 4.05
C TYR A 312 15.11 -1.34 2.78
N PHE A 313 15.03 -2.21 1.78
CA PHE A 313 14.38 -1.93 0.51
C PHE A 313 13.27 -2.94 0.22
N LEU A 314 12.05 -2.46 0.03
CA LEU A 314 10.88 -3.26 -0.34
C LEU A 314 10.35 -2.81 -1.70
N ALA A 315 10.35 -3.70 -2.68
CA ALA A 315 9.77 -3.43 -3.99
C ALA A 315 9.14 -4.70 -4.59
N ALA A 316 8.29 -4.54 -5.60
CA ALA A 316 7.77 -5.67 -6.36
C ALA A 316 8.90 -6.37 -7.17
N PRO A 317 8.78 -7.68 -7.51
CA PRO A 317 9.74 -8.38 -8.34
C PRO A 317 10.10 -7.67 -9.65
N SER A 318 9.11 -7.06 -10.32
CA SER A 318 9.36 -6.23 -11.52
C SER A 318 10.34 -5.09 -11.28
N GLY A 319 10.33 -4.48 -10.11
CA GLY A 319 11.31 -3.45 -9.72
C GLY A 319 12.73 -4.01 -9.65
N PHE A 320 12.91 -5.18 -9.03
CA PHE A 320 14.21 -5.86 -8.99
C PHE A 320 14.68 -6.28 -10.38
N ARG A 321 13.80 -6.83 -11.24
CA ARG A 321 14.12 -7.17 -12.64
C ARG A 321 14.65 -5.97 -13.42
N MET A 322 14.03 -4.80 -13.27
CA MET A 322 14.46 -3.56 -13.93
C MET A 322 15.83 -3.09 -13.42
N LEU A 323 16.10 -3.19 -12.12
CA LEU A 323 17.41 -2.87 -11.55
C LEU A 323 18.51 -3.83 -12.06
N GLN A 324 18.21 -5.14 -12.12
CA GLN A 324 19.13 -6.18 -12.58
C GLN A 324 19.55 -6.05 -14.04
N GLN A 325 18.72 -5.44 -14.88
CA GLN A 325 19.04 -5.19 -16.29
C GLN A 325 20.05 -4.05 -16.48
N ASN A 326 20.38 -3.31 -15.43
CA ASN A 326 21.35 -2.22 -15.51
C ASN A 326 22.77 -2.77 -15.45
N PRO A 327 23.65 -2.47 -16.43
CA PRO A 327 25.00 -3.05 -16.50
C PRO A 327 25.97 -2.50 -15.44
N THR A 328 25.59 -1.45 -14.73
CA THR A 328 26.42 -0.87 -13.67
C THR A 328 26.50 -1.80 -12.45
N SER A 329 27.67 -1.88 -11.84
CA SER A 329 27.88 -2.61 -10.58
C SER A 329 26.88 -2.13 -9.52
N LEU A 330 25.96 -2.99 -9.12
CA LEU A 330 24.96 -2.72 -8.10
C LEU A 330 25.61 -2.84 -6.71
N ARG A 331 26.25 -1.77 -6.26
CA ARG A 331 26.80 -1.66 -4.90
C ARG A 331 26.02 -0.63 -4.12
N PHE A 332 25.46 -1.06 -3.01
CA PHE A 332 24.66 -0.23 -2.11
C PHE A 332 25.35 -0.18 -0.75
N PRO A 333 25.84 0.99 -0.32
CA PRO A 333 26.78 1.08 0.81
C PRO A 333 26.16 0.69 2.15
N THR A 334 24.85 0.87 2.31
CA THR A 334 24.14 0.68 3.59
C THR A 334 23.02 -0.33 3.53
N LEU A 335 22.69 -0.82 2.33
CA LEU A 335 21.56 -1.73 2.14
C LEU A 335 21.86 -3.12 2.74
N GLU A 336 21.13 -3.48 3.78
CA GLU A 336 21.32 -4.75 4.48
C GLU A 336 20.23 -5.79 4.15
N HIS A 337 19.05 -5.31 3.74
CA HIS A 337 17.89 -6.18 3.58
C HIS A 337 17.02 -5.78 2.40
N CYS A 338 16.70 -6.76 1.56
CA CYS A 338 15.76 -6.60 0.45
C CYS A 338 14.59 -7.55 0.63
N CYS A 339 13.38 -7.02 0.48
CA CYS A 339 12.14 -7.80 0.49
C CYS A 339 11.35 -7.53 -0.77
N THR A 340 10.64 -8.53 -1.26
CA THR A 340 9.79 -8.43 -2.45
C THR A 340 8.47 -9.17 -2.26
N GLY A 341 7.43 -8.70 -2.94
CA GLY A 341 6.11 -9.31 -2.90
C GLY A 341 5.14 -8.68 -3.90
N GLY A 342 3.94 -9.24 -3.97
CA GLY A 342 2.88 -8.77 -4.86
C GLY A 342 2.88 -9.39 -6.26
N GLU A 343 3.97 -10.01 -6.67
CA GLU A 343 4.13 -10.76 -7.93
C GLU A 343 4.92 -12.04 -7.67
N ALA A 344 4.88 -12.98 -8.61
CA ALA A 344 5.74 -14.15 -8.57
C ALA A 344 7.22 -13.76 -8.75
N LEU A 345 8.09 -14.34 -7.93
CA LEU A 345 9.53 -14.21 -8.02
C LEU A 345 10.12 -15.54 -8.51
N LEU A 346 10.87 -15.50 -9.61
CA LEU A 346 11.56 -16.68 -10.12
C LEU A 346 12.85 -16.95 -9.33
N PRO A 347 13.22 -18.23 -9.12
CA PRO A 347 14.46 -18.61 -8.43
C PRO A 347 15.71 -17.99 -9.06
N GLU A 348 15.74 -17.89 -10.39
CA GLU A 348 16.85 -17.33 -11.16
C GLU A 348 17.03 -15.84 -10.88
N GLU A 349 15.94 -15.09 -10.72
CA GLU A 349 15.95 -13.67 -10.42
C GLU A 349 16.48 -13.41 -9.01
N GLN A 350 16.07 -14.24 -8.05
CA GLN A 350 16.56 -14.17 -6.67
C GLN A 350 18.07 -14.44 -6.62
N GLU A 351 18.54 -15.46 -7.32
CA GLU A 351 19.97 -15.80 -7.38
C GLU A 351 20.79 -14.76 -8.16
N GLN A 352 20.24 -14.20 -9.24
CA GLN A 352 20.87 -13.12 -9.99
C GLN A 352 21.06 -11.88 -9.12
N TRP A 353 20.06 -11.46 -8.35
CA TRP A 353 20.17 -10.36 -7.40
C TRP A 353 21.28 -10.61 -6.38
N ARG A 354 21.31 -11.81 -5.80
CA ARG A 354 22.36 -12.20 -4.84
C ARG A 354 23.75 -12.13 -5.46
N LYS A 355 23.93 -12.63 -6.70
CA LYS A 355 25.22 -12.56 -7.41
C LYS A 355 25.67 -11.14 -7.71
N GLN A 356 24.74 -10.27 -8.10
CA GLN A 356 25.07 -8.87 -8.47
C GLN A 356 25.35 -7.97 -7.27
N THR A 357 24.64 -8.18 -6.15
CA THR A 357 24.69 -7.27 -5.00
C THR A 357 25.33 -7.86 -3.75
N GLY A 358 25.40 -9.18 -3.63
CA GLY A 358 25.75 -9.89 -2.39
C GLY A 358 24.60 -9.94 -1.36
N ILE A 359 23.44 -9.30 -1.62
CA ILE A 359 22.34 -9.17 -0.70
C ILE A 359 21.27 -10.23 -1.01
N LEU A 360 20.71 -10.86 0.04
CA LEU A 360 19.63 -11.82 -0.12
C LEU A 360 18.31 -11.08 -0.40
N LEU A 361 17.51 -11.63 -1.32
CA LEU A 361 16.16 -11.17 -1.61
C LEU A 361 15.14 -12.07 -0.93
N TYR A 362 14.39 -11.52 0.03
CA TYR A 362 13.39 -12.22 0.81
C TYR A 362 12.01 -12.03 0.19
N GLN A 363 11.31 -13.13 -0.06
CA GLN A 363 9.97 -13.09 -0.63
C GLN A 363 8.90 -13.03 0.47
N ALA A 364 7.86 -12.24 0.21
CA ALA A 364 6.63 -12.19 0.99
C ALA A 364 5.42 -12.34 0.06
N TYR A 365 4.39 -13.01 0.54
CA TYR A 365 3.12 -13.16 -0.17
C TYR A 365 1.99 -12.53 0.64
N GLY A 366 1.07 -11.93 -0.10
CA GLY A 366 -0.16 -11.38 0.44
C GLY A 366 -1.00 -10.71 -0.64
N GLN A 367 -2.15 -10.23 -0.24
CA GLN A 367 -3.14 -9.59 -1.10
C GLN A 367 -3.58 -8.27 -0.48
N SER A 368 -4.34 -7.47 -1.21
CA SER A 368 -4.98 -6.28 -0.63
C SER A 368 -5.91 -6.64 0.52
N GLU A 369 -6.56 -7.79 0.45
CA GLU A 369 -7.46 -8.33 1.46
C GLU A 369 -6.76 -8.77 2.74
N THR A 370 -5.48 -9.10 2.67
CA THR A 370 -4.80 -9.81 3.75
C THR A 370 -3.58 -9.07 4.31
N GLY A 371 -3.01 -8.12 3.56
CA GLY A 371 -1.63 -7.72 3.79
C GLY A 371 -0.70 -8.93 3.62
N VAL A 372 0.48 -8.89 4.21
CA VAL A 372 1.47 -9.99 4.13
C VAL A 372 1.05 -11.17 5.02
N THR A 373 0.93 -12.36 4.47
CA THR A 373 0.47 -13.58 5.17
C THR A 373 1.52 -14.68 5.25
N CYS A 374 2.33 -14.84 4.20
CA CYS A 374 3.48 -15.72 4.17
C CYS A 374 4.75 -14.93 3.91
N GLY A 375 5.89 -15.45 4.34
CA GLY A 375 7.17 -14.85 4.03
C GLY A 375 8.37 -15.67 4.48
N ILE A 376 9.52 -15.29 3.95
CA ILE A 376 10.82 -15.80 4.37
C ILE A 376 11.38 -14.86 5.42
N PHE A 377 11.55 -15.34 6.65
CA PHE A 377 12.11 -14.56 7.76
C PHE A 377 13.62 -14.39 7.62
N ARG A 378 14.15 -13.25 8.03
CA ARG A 378 15.60 -13.02 8.09
C ARG A 378 16.28 -14.09 8.98
N GLY A 379 17.17 -14.86 8.38
CA GLY A 379 17.85 -16.01 9.01
C GLY A 379 17.14 -17.35 8.83
N MET A 380 16.00 -17.39 8.14
CA MET A 380 15.36 -18.62 7.69
C MET A 380 16.04 -19.14 6.41
N LYS A 381 16.09 -20.46 6.22
CA LYS A 381 16.55 -21.06 4.97
C LYS A 381 15.68 -20.59 3.82
N ILE A 382 16.29 -20.00 2.79
CA ILE A 382 15.60 -19.66 1.56
C ILE A 382 15.44 -20.93 0.73
N LYS A 383 14.18 -21.29 0.42
CA LYS A 383 13.87 -22.29 -0.58
C LYS A 383 13.52 -21.58 -1.89
N PRO A 384 14.29 -21.77 -2.98
CA PRO A 384 14.02 -21.12 -4.25
C PRO A 384 12.60 -21.39 -4.76
N GLY A 385 11.91 -20.35 -5.24
CA GLY A 385 10.52 -20.42 -5.70
C GLY A 385 9.46 -20.47 -4.61
N SER A 386 9.85 -20.52 -3.32
CA SER A 386 8.91 -20.54 -2.20
C SER A 386 8.49 -19.14 -1.77
N MET A 387 7.22 -18.97 -1.43
CA MET A 387 6.69 -17.78 -0.76
C MET A 387 7.05 -17.72 0.73
N GLY A 388 7.79 -18.71 1.26
CA GLY A 388 8.09 -18.83 2.69
C GLY A 388 7.04 -19.58 3.48
N LYS A 389 6.94 -19.26 4.78
CA LYS A 389 6.01 -19.89 5.72
C LYS A 389 4.96 -18.90 6.21
N ALA A 390 3.85 -19.41 6.72
CA ALA A 390 2.80 -18.61 7.32
C ALA A 390 3.34 -17.70 8.44
N ILE A 391 2.87 -16.46 8.46
CA ILE A 391 3.20 -15.48 9.50
C ILE A 391 1.99 -15.39 10.44
N PRO A 392 2.13 -15.77 11.72
CA PRO A 392 1.03 -15.59 12.66
C PRO A 392 0.55 -14.12 12.68
N PRO A 393 -0.76 -13.86 12.78
CA PRO A 393 -1.82 -14.76 13.26
C PRO A 393 -2.50 -15.63 12.19
N PHE A 394 -1.97 -15.70 10.98
CA PHE A 394 -2.60 -16.44 9.92
C PHE A 394 -2.30 -17.95 10.04
N ASP A 395 -3.38 -18.74 10.10
CA ASP A 395 -3.35 -20.18 9.84
C ASP A 395 -3.69 -20.40 8.37
N ILE A 396 -2.68 -20.75 7.59
CA ILE A 396 -2.79 -20.90 6.13
C ILE A 396 -2.71 -22.39 5.80
N GLN A 397 -3.63 -22.85 4.97
CA GLN A 397 -3.74 -24.24 4.54
C GLN A 397 -3.93 -24.31 3.03
N ILE A 398 -3.59 -25.46 2.45
CA ILE A 398 -4.01 -25.80 1.10
C ILE A 398 -5.32 -26.57 1.21
N ILE A 399 -6.36 -26.11 0.52
CA ILE A 399 -7.72 -26.64 0.62
C ILE A 399 -8.29 -27.03 -0.75
N ASP A 400 -9.21 -27.96 -0.73
CA ASP A 400 -10.06 -28.26 -1.89
C ASP A 400 -11.21 -27.23 -2.05
N ASP A 401 -12.02 -27.38 -3.10
CA ASP A 401 -13.15 -26.48 -3.37
C ASP A 401 -14.28 -26.58 -2.33
N LYS A 402 -14.22 -27.54 -1.40
CA LYS A 402 -15.17 -27.72 -0.30
C LYS A 402 -14.64 -27.19 1.04
N GLY A 403 -13.37 -26.73 1.06
CA GLY A 403 -12.71 -26.25 2.28
C GLY A 403 -12.06 -27.36 3.12
N ASN A 404 -11.87 -28.58 2.58
CA ASN A 404 -11.12 -29.64 3.27
C ASN A 404 -9.62 -29.40 3.07
N ILE A 405 -8.84 -29.63 4.15
CA ILE A 405 -7.39 -29.46 4.11
C ILE A 405 -6.79 -30.64 3.31
N LEU A 406 -5.91 -30.30 2.37
CA LEU A 406 -5.17 -31.25 1.56
C LEU A 406 -3.82 -31.60 2.20
N PRO A 407 -3.30 -32.82 1.97
CA PRO A 407 -1.98 -33.21 2.46
C PRO A 407 -0.84 -32.42 1.79
N PRO A 408 0.36 -32.37 2.40
CA PRO A 408 1.54 -31.77 1.78
C PRO A 408 1.78 -32.28 0.35
N ASP A 409 2.43 -31.43 -0.46
CA ASP A 409 2.77 -31.68 -1.87
C ASP A 409 1.56 -31.89 -2.80
N THR A 410 0.36 -31.55 -2.32
CA THR A 410 -0.87 -31.57 -3.12
C THR A 410 -1.25 -30.16 -3.53
N GLU A 411 -1.60 -29.97 -4.81
CA GLU A 411 -2.09 -28.70 -5.32
C GLU A 411 -3.53 -28.44 -4.88
N GLY A 412 -3.81 -27.21 -4.45
CA GLY A 412 -5.14 -26.77 -4.07
C GLY A 412 -5.25 -25.25 -3.98
N ASN A 413 -6.37 -24.78 -3.46
CA ASN A 413 -6.59 -23.37 -3.18
C ASN A 413 -5.85 -22.96 -1.89
N LEU A 414 -5.25 -21.79 -1.89
CA LEU A 414 -4.64 -21.23 -0.68
C LEU A 414 -5.74 -20.62 0.18
N GLY A 415 -6.01 -21.24 1.34
CA GLY A 415 -7.04 -20.84 2.30
C GLY A 415 -6.44 -20.25 3.56
N ILE A 416 -7.04 -19.18 4.07
CA ILE A 416 -6.72 -18.59 5.37
C ILE A 416 -7.87 -18.90 6.32
N ARG A 417 -7.59 -19.55 7.46
CA ARG A 417 -8.63 -19.92 8.42
C ARG A 417 -9.29 -18.68 9.02
N ILE A 418 -10.61 -18.65 8.97
CA ILE A 418 -11.44 -17.54 9.50
C ILE A 418 -12.39 -17.95 10.61
N LYS A 419 -12.58 -19.24 10.85
CA LYS A 419 -13.40 -19.76 11.94
C LYS A 419 -12.56 -20.55 12.95
N PRO A 420 -12.87 -20.52 14.24
CA PRO A 420 -14.00 -19.80 14.86
C PRO A 420 -13.81 -18.28 14.97
N VAL A 421 -12.58 -17.76 14.76
CA VAL A 421 -12.26 -16.34 14.92
C VAL A 421 -11.47 -15.85 13.71
N LYS A 422 -11.98 -14.80 13.05
CA LYS A 422 -11.29 -14.15 11.93
C LYS A 422 -9.94 -13.57 12.38
N PRO A 423 -8.82 -13.88 11.69
CA PRO A 423 -7.50 -13.41 12.10
C PRO A 423 -7.37 -11.90 11.97
N LEU A 424 -6.55 -11.33 12.86
CA LEU A 424 -6.26 -9.91 12.86
C LEU A 424 -5.50 -9.50 11.59
N GLY A 425 -5.92 -8.42 10.96
CA GLY A 425 -5.33 -7.90 9.74
C GLY A 425 -5.93 -8.42 8.44
N LEU A 426 -6.78 -9.46 8.51
CA LEU A 426 -7.62 -9.83 7.37
C LEU A 426 -8.71 -8.76 7.17
N PHE A 427 -9.03 -8.43 5.93
CA PHE A 427 -10.05 -7.45 5.60
C PHE A 427 -11.41 -7.77 6.26
N MET A 428 -12.22 -6.75 6.47
CA MET A 428 -13.53 -6.94 7.09
C MET A 428 -14.52 -7.62 6.12
N CYS A 429 -14.65 -7.02 4.96
CA CYS A 429 -15.57 -7.43 3.88
C CYS A 429 -15.22 -6.67 2.59
N TYR A 430 -15.83 -7.06 1.49
CA TYR A 430 -16.01 -6.17 0.35
C TYR A 430 -17.20 -5.27 0.66
N GLU A 431 -16.92 -3.97 0.84
CA GLU A 431 -17.92 -2.98 1.22
C GLU A 431 -18.99 -2.84 0.14
N ASN A 432 -20.24 -2.80 0.56
CA ASN A 432 -21.44 -2.78 -0.29
C ASN A 432 -21.63 -4.04 -1.18
N ASP A 433 -20.87 -5.10 -0.95
CA ASP A 433 -20.97 -6.35 -1.71
C ASP A 433 -20.94 -7.59 -0.79
N PRO A 434 -22.05 -7.86 -0.07
CA PRO A 434 -22.13 -9.01 0.83
C PRO A 434 -22.13 -10.34 0.08
N VAL A 435 -22.61 -10.38 -1.17
CA VAL A 435 -22.59 -11.58 -2.00
C VAL A 435 -21.15 -11.98 -2.31
N LYS A 436 -20.35 -11.03 -2.80
CA LYS A 436 -18.94 -11.28 -3.09
C LYS A 436 -18.13 -11.60 -1.83
N THR A 437 -18.49 -11.00 -0.69
CA THR A 437 -17.86 -11.33 0.59
C THR A 437 -18.13 -12.78 0.99
N ALA A 438 -19.35 -13.27 0.77
CA ALA A 438 -19.72 -14.66 1.06
C ALA A 438 -19.08 -15.65 0.07
N GLU A 439 -18.94 -15.30 -1.20
CA GLU A 439 -18.34 -16.16 -2.25
C GLU A 439 -16.88 -16.53 -1.97
N VAL A 440 -16.14 -15.69 -1.27
CA VAL A 440 -14.73 -15.98 -0.93
C VAL A 440 -14.56 -16.78 0.37
N GLU A 441 -15.66 -17.11 1.06
CA GLU A 441 -15.66 -18.00 2.22
C GLU A 441 -15.91 -19.45 1.77
N CYS A 442 -14.97 -20.33 2.07
CA CYS A 442 -15.02 -21.76 1.74
C CYS A 442 -14.90 -22.60 3.02
N GLY A 443 -16.00 -23.11 3.55
CA GLY A 443 -16.00 -23.80 4.85
C GLY A 443 -15.55 -22.89 6.00
N ASP A 444 -14.43 -23.24 6.61
CA ASP A 444 -13.80 -22.46 7.69
C ASP A 444 -12.73 -21.48 7.19
N PHE A 445 -12.57 -21.32 5.87
CA PHE A 445 -11.48 -20.58 5.27
C PHE A 445 -11.97 -19.43 4.40
N TYR A 446 -11.16 -18.35 4.35
CA TYR A 446 -11.15 -17.39 3.28
C TYR A 446 -10.32 -17.99 2.13
N ASN A 447 -10.94 -18.17 0.96
CA ASN A 447 -10.26 -18.60 -0.26
C ASN A 447 -9.64 -17.37 -0.94
N THR A 448 -8.32 -17.38 -1.07
CA THR A 448 -7.58 -16.25 -1.67
C THR A 448 -7.75 -16.14 -3.19
N GLY A 449 -8.29 -17.18 -3.85
CA GLY A 449 -8.31 -17.31 -5.30
C GLY A 449 -6.91 -17.57 -5.91
N ASP A 450 -5.93 -17.92 -5.10
CA ASP A 450 -4.60 -18.33 -5.54
C ASP A 450 -4.42 -19.84 -5.35
N ARG A 451 -3.77 -20.51 -6.34
CA ARG A 451 -3.40 -21.92 -6.30
C ARG A 451 -1.99 -22.07 -5.76
N ALA A 452 -1.80 -23.02 -4.87
CA ALA A 452 -0.50 -23.25 -4.24
C ALA A 452 -0.34 -24.71 -3.80
N THR A 453 0.90 -25.06 -3.40
CA THR A 453 1.22 -26.27 -2.63
C THR A 453 1.94 -25.88 -1.34
N ILE A 454 1.95 -26.79 -0.37
CA ILE A 454 2.77 -26.70 0.84
C ILE A 454 3.63 -27.97 0.93
N ASP A 455 4.92 -27.80 1.21
CA ASP A 455 5.79 -28.97 1.41
C ASP A 455 5.77 -29.47 2.86
N ALA A 456 6.38 -30.63 3.10
CA ALA A 456 6.48 -31.24 4.42
C ALA A 456 7.22 -30.38 5.46
N GLU A 457 8.03 -29.41 5.03
CA GLU A 457 8.70 -28.43 5.91
C GLU A 457 7.84 -27.18 6.20
N GLY A 458 6.65 -27.06 5.58
CA GLY A 458 5.72 -25.94 5.74
C GLY A 458 6.03 -24.71 4.87
N TYR A 459 6.76 -24.88 3.77
CA TYR A 459 6.98 -23.81 2.78
C TYR A 459 5.88 -23.85 1.72
N PHE A 460 5.32 -22.70 1.41
CA PHE A 460 4.31 -22.52 0.38
C PHE A 460 4.93 -22.19 -0.97
N PHE A 461 4.38 -22.75 -2.04
CA PHE A 461 4.78 -22.50 -3.43
C PHE A 461 3.57 -22.04 -4.22
N PHE A 462 3.66 -20.83 -4.80
CA PHE A 462 2.61 -20.27 -5.64
C PHE A 462 2.62 -20.95 -7.02
N LEU A 463 1.44 -21.38 -7.49
CA LEU A 463 1.29 -22.02 -8.79
C LEU A 463 0.58 -21.14 -9.82
N GLY A 464 -0.26 -20.20 -9.37
CA GLY A 464 -1.01 -19.33 -10.26
C GLY A 464 -2.30 -18.82 -9.63
N ARG A 465 -3.10 -18.12 -10.43
CA ARG A 465 -4.46 -17.73 -10.05
C ARG A 465 -5.43 -18.87 -10.35
N ALA A 466 -6.45 -19.00 -9.48
CA ALA A 466 -7.58 -19.89 -9.75
C ALA A 466 -8.66 -19.23 -10.64
N ASP A 467 -8.55 -17.92 -10.84
CA ASP A 467 -9.45 -17.09 -11.64
C ASP A 467 -8.71 -16.46 -12.83
N ASP A 468 -9.44 -15.76 -13.70
CA ASP A 468 -8.93 -15.15 -14.93
C ASP A 468 -8.15 -13.83 -14.69
N VAL A 469 -7.66 -13.57 -13.49
CA VAL A 469 -6.90 -12.35 -13.18
C VAL A 469 -5.47 -12.44 -13.71
N ILE A 470 -5.09 -11.52 -14.59
CA ILE A 470 -3.74 -11.40 -15.14
C ILE A 470 -2.85 -10.62 -14.18
N ASN A 471 -1.68 -11.16 -13.85
CA ASN A 471 -0.71 -10.53 -12.95
C ASN A 471 0.44 -9.86 -13.73
N ALA A 472 0.17 -8.67 -14.27
CA ALA A 472 1.11 -7.89 -15.11
C ALA A 472 1.74 -6.72 -14.33
N SER A 473 2.49 -6.99 -13.26
CA SER A 473 2.96 -6.03 -12.24
C SER A 473 1.82 -5.42 -11.41
N TYR A 474 0.60 -5.56 -11.86
CA TYR A 474 -0.66 -5.25 -11.20
C TYR A 474 -1.65 -6.34 -11.56
N ARG A 475 -2.59 -6.62 -10.67
CA ARG A 475 -3.68 -7.55 -10.98
C ARG A 475 -4.69 -6.83 -11.87
N ILE A 476 -4.97 -7.42 -13.02
CA ILE A 476 -5.94 -6.92 -13.99
C ILE A 476 -7.01 -8.00 -14.13
N GLY A 477 -8.25 -7.70 -13.79
CA GLY A 477 -9.38 -8.57 -14.09
C GLY A 477 -9.60 -8.66 -15.60
N SER A 478 -9.88 -9.84 -16.11
CA SER A 478 -10.17 -10.03 -17.53
C SER A 478 -11.34 -9.17 -18.02
N GLU A 479 -12.26 -8.80 -17.11
CA GLU A 479 -13.40 -7.92 -17.41
C GLU A 479 -13.07 -6.41 -17.33
N GLU A 480 -11.92 -6.04 -16.77
CA GLU A 480 -11.45 -4.65 -16.75
C GLU A 480 -10.84 -4.22 -18.09
N CYS A 481 -10.75 -5.12 -19.04
CA CYS A 481 -10.19 -4.85 -20.34
C CYS A 481 -11.25 -4.26 -21.27
N PRO A 482 -11.01 -3.08 -21.84
CA PRO A 482 -12.05 -2.27 -22.54
C PRO A 482 -12.61 -2.87 -23.83
N TRP A 483 -12.10 -4.00 -24.29
CA TRP A 483 -12.51 -4.66 -25.54
C TRP A 483 -13.32 -5.94 -25.35
N ARG A 484 -13.59 -6.39 -24.14
CA ARG A 484 -14.37 -7.61 -23.92
C ARG A 484 -15.79 -7.55 -24.51
N GLU A 485 -16.32 -6.35 -24.69
CA GLU A 485 -17.61 -6.13 -25.34
C GLU A 485 -17.58 -6.35 -26.87
N HIS A 486 -16.38 -6.51 -27.47
CA HIS A 486 -16.24 -6.77 -28.90
C HIS A 486 -16.09 -8.26 -29.17
N PRO A 487 -17.05 -8.92 -29.84
CA PRO A 487 -17.05 -10.38 -30.08
C PRO A 487 -15.87 -10.89 -30.93
N ALA A 488 -15.02 -10.01 -31.42
CA ALA A 488 -13.85 -10.29 -32.26
C ALA A 488 -12.51 -10.19 -31.51
N MET A 489 -12.52 -10.09 -30.18
CA MET A 489 -11.30 -9.95 -29.37
C MET A 489 -11.26 -10.98 -28.24
N ALA A 490 -10.07 -11.56 -28.03
CA ALA A 490 -9.77 -12.40 -26.88
C ALA A 490 -8.50 -11.90 -26.19
N GLU A 491 -8.46 -11.97 -24.89
CA GLU A 491 -7.31 -11.61 -24.08
C GLU A 491 -6.69 -12.83 -23.42
N SER A 492 -5.39 -12.74 -23.17
CA SER A 492 -4.63 -13.80 -22.54
C SER A 492 -3.45 -13.21 -21.78
N ALA A 493 -3.07 -13.86 -20.70
CA ALA A 493 -1.75 -13.68 -20.12
C ALA A 493 -0.68 -14.18 -21.08
N SER A 494 0.38 -13.41 -21.25
CA SER A 494 1.54 -13.81 -22.04
C SER A 494 2.81 -13.57 -21.22
N PRO A 495 3.77 -14.50 -21.17
CA PRO A 495 5.02 -14.29 -20.45
C PRO A 495 5.71 -12.99 -20.88
N GLY A 496 6.14 -12.21 -19.92
CA GLY A 496 6.85 -10.95 -20.11
C GLY A 496 8.15 -10.92 -19.32
N PRO A 497 9.29 -10.49 -19.92
CA PRO A 497 10.60 -10.61 -19.28
C PRO A 497 10.77 -9.71 -18.05
N ILE A 498 9.94 -8.68 -17.92
CA ILE A 498 10.04 -7.70 -16.81
C ILE A 498 8.85 -7.84 -15.86
N ARG A 499 7.64 -8.08 -16.39
CA ARG A 499 6.39 -8.01 -15.62
C ARG A 499 5.82 -9.37 -15.19
N GLY A 500 6.51 -10.47 -15.50
CA GLY A 500 6.00 -11.83 -15.30
C GLY A 500 4.96 -12.17 -16.35
N GLU A 501 3.79 -11.56 -16.30
CA GLU A 501 2.73 -11.63 -17.29
C GLU A 501 2.49 -10.26 -17.93
N VAL A 502 2.03 -10.26 -19.16
CA VAL A 502 1.58 -9.05 -19.85
C VAL A 502 0.26 -9.35 -20.55
N VAL A 503 -0.58 -8.33 -20.63
CA VAL A 503 -1.82 -8.41 -21.39
C VAL A 503 -1.49 -8.54 -22.87
N LYS A 504 -2.02 -9.58 -23.52
CA LYS A 504 -1.96 -9.83 -24.96
C LYS A 504 -3.37 -9.82 -25.51
N ALA A 505 -3.63 -8.97 -26.48
CA ALA A 505 -4.91 -8.92 -27.17
C ALA A 505 -4.83 -9.63 -28.54
N PHE A 506 -5.78 -10.51 -28.80
CA PHE A 506 -5.99 -11.11 -30.13
C PHE A 506 -7.14 -10.37 -30.81
N ILE A 507 -6.86 -9.76 -31.95
CA ILE A 507 -7.82 -8.87 -32.63
C ILE A 507 -8.13 -9.45 -34.01
N VAL A 508 -9.41 -9.66 -34.31
CA VAL A 508 -9.89 -10.01 -35.65
C VAL A 508 -10.23 -8.73 -36.41
N LEU A 509 -9.46 -8.44 -37.45
CA LEU A 509 -9.64 -7.23 -38.25
C LEU A 509 -10.85 -7.36 -39.17
N THR A 510 -11.64 -6.30 -39.24
CA THR A 510 -12.64 -6.16 -40.30
C THR A 510 -11.98 -5.93 -41.66
N PRO A 511 -12.64 -6.25 -42.79
CA PRO A 511 -12.06 -6.08 -44.14
C PRO A 511 -11.44 -4.70 -44.40
N LYS A 512 -11.97 -3.65 -43.80
CA LYS A 512 -11.48 -2.29 -43.91
C LYS A 512 -10.04 -2.11 -43.42
N PHE A 513 -9.62 -2.90 -42.42
CA PHE A 513 -8.30 -2.77 -41.77
C PHE A 513 -7.30 -3.85 -42.19
N LEU A 514 -7.67 -4.79 -43.06
CA LEU A 514 -6.79 -5.86 -43.52
C LEU A 514 -5.56 -5.37 -44.30
N SER A 515 -5.66 -4.21 -44.95
CA SER A 515 -4.59 -3.58 -45.74
C SER A 515 -3.70 -2.63 -44.92
N HIS A 516 -4.00 -2.42 -43.64
CA HIS A 516 -3.19 -1.53 -42.78
C HIS A 516 -1.87 -2.21 -42.39
N ASP A 517 -0.84 -1.37 -42.23
CA ASP A 517 0.42 -1.82 -41.63
C ASP A 517 0.16 -2.32 -40.20
N ARG A 518 0.62 -3.54 -39.91
CA ARG A 518 0.34 -4.21 -38.62
C ARG A 518 0.98 -3.48 -37.44
N ASP A 519 2.19 -2.98 -37.61
CA ASP A 519 2.93 -2.31 -36.52
C ASP A 519 2.34 -0.94 -36.23
N GLN A 520 1.91 -0.24 -37.30
CA GLN A 520 1.21 1.03 -37.16
C GLN A 520 -0.15 0.85 -36.48
N LEU A 521 -0.96 -0.11 -36.92
CA LEU A 521 -2.26 -0.40 -36.31
C LEU A 521 -2.12 -0.85 -34.85
N THR A 522 -1.11 -1.65 -34.51
CA THR A 522 -0.82 -2.03 -33.13
C THR A 522 -0.55 -0.82 -32.25
N LYS A 523 0.27 0.12 -32.73
CA LYS A 523 0.56 1.37 -32.01
C LYS A 523 -0.69 2.24 -31.81
N GLU A 524 -1.53 2.35 -32.83
CA GLU A 524 -2.78 3.11 -32.79
C GLU A 524 -3.75 2.51 -31.75
N LEU A 525 -3.93 1.20 -31.78
CA LEU A 525 -4.77 0.49 -30.82
C LEU A 525 -4.23 0.62 -29.38
N GLN A 526 -2.93 0.43 -29.20
CA GLN A 526 -2.30 0.63 -27.88
C GLN A 526 -2.46 2.06 -27.39
N GLN A 527 -2.31 3.05 -28.27
CA GLN A 527 -2.49 4.46 -27.92
C GLN A 527 -3.94 4.79 -27.59
N HIS A 528 -4.89 4.24 -28.35
CA HIS A 528 -6.31 4.39 -28.05
C HIS A 528 -6.62 3.88 -26.65
N VAL A 529 -6.14 2.70 -26.29
CA VAL A 529 -6.37 2.13 -24.97
C VAL A 529 -5.74 2.95 -23.85
N LYS A 530 -4.51 3.42 -24.06
CA LYS A 530 -3.86 4.33 -23.11
C LYS A 530 -4.67 5.61 -22.87
N SER A 531 -5.44 6.07 -23.86
CA SER A 531 -6.26 7.28 -23.73
C SER A 531 -7.56 7.06 -22.94
N VAL A 532 -8.04 5.81 -22.85
CA VAL A 532 -9.34 5.49 -22.24
C VAL A 532 -9.22 4.66 -20.95
N THR A 533 -8.02 4.15 -20.63
CA THR A 533 -7.77 3.35 -19.43
C THR A 533 -6.53 3.80 -18.68
N ALA A 534 -6.39 3.34 -17.43
CA ALA A 534 -5.16 3.56 -16.68
C ALA A 534 -3.93 2.91 -17.40
N PRO A 535 -2.74 3.54 -17.38
CA PRO A 535 -1.57 3.13 -18.17
C PRO A 535 -1.08 1.70 -17.92
N TYR A 536 -1.43 1.10 -16.79
CA TYR A 536 -1.06 -0.30 -16.47
C TYR A 536 -2.01 -1.34 -17.08
N LYS A 537 -3.17 -0.94 -17.60
CA LYS A 537 -4.20 -1.84 -18.14
C LYS A 537 -4.09 -2.10 -19.65
N TYR A 538 -3.22 -1.42 -20.39
CA TYR A 538 -3.16 -1.57 -21.86
C TYR A 538 -2.35 -2.80 -22.30
N PRO A 539 -2.75 -3.49 -23.40
CA PRO A 539 -2.01 -4.61 -23.93
C PRO A 539 -0.64 -4.18 -24.47
N ARG A 540 0.36 -5.03 -24.17
CA ARG A 540 1.75 -4.78 -24.57
C ARG A 540 2.21 -5.69 -25.70
N LYS A 541 1.39 -6.73 -26.01
CA LYS A 541 1.59 -7.68 -27.11
C LYS A 541 0.31 -7.83 -27.91
#